data_27581dcd10d27ec7ff79f93d3d00856c
#
_entry.id   27581dcd10d27ec7ff79f93d3d00856c
#
_cell.length_a   1.000
_cell.length_b   1.000
_cell.length_c   1.000
_cell.angle_alpha   90.00
_cell.angle_beta   90.00
_cell.angle_gamma   90.00
#
_symmetry.space_group_name_H-M   'P 1'
#
loop_
_entity.id
_entity.type
_entity.pdbx_description
1 polymer ?
#
loop_
_entity_poly.entity_id
_entity_poly.type
_entity_poly.pdbx_seq_one_letter_code
_entity_poly.pdbx_strand_id
1 'polypeptide(L)'
;MDNNQTFLNACRNGQKSIVQIFLKKGGIDINKRDQEGNTALYYACQKGYRDIVALLLDNDADASCINNRSESPLLAAARSGNKEILGKLLQKGANINVTDNEGRTPLICLLDNKRTDAALFLMDQGADTEVADASGHKAIDYATAHGLR
;
A
#
# COMPACT_ATOMS: atom_id res chain seq x y z
N MET A 1 -22.26 14.68 -7.16
CA MET A 1 -21.19 13.85 -6.55
C MET A 1 -21.61 13.55 -5.11
N ASP A 2 -21.61 12.30 -4.72
CA ASP A 2 -21.99 11.93 -3.37
C ASP A 2 -20.83 12.13 -2.38
N ASN A 3 -21.12 11.97 -1.09
CA ASN A 3 -20.13 12.19 -0.05
C ASN A 3 -18.99 11.17 -0.11
N ASN A 4 -19.27 9.94 -0.52
CA ASN A 4 -18.24 8.90 -0.67
C ASN A 4 -17.25 9.28 -1.76
N GLN A 5 -17.75 9.80 -2.89
CA GLN A 5 -16.88 10.21 -3.98
C GLN A 5 -16.06 11.45 -3.59
N THR A 6 -16.65 12.39 -2.89
CA THR A 6 -15.94 13.58 -2.41
C THR A 6 -14.84 13.18 -1.42
N PHE A 7 -15.14 12.26 -0.52
CA PHE A 7 -14.16 11.74 0.45
C PHE A 7 -13.00 11.05 -0.28
N LEU A 8 -13.32 10.18 -1.25
CA LEU A 8 -12.32 9.45 -2.03
C LEU A 8 -11.39 10.45 -2.75
N ASN A 9 -11.97 11.46 -3.38
CA ASN A 9 -11.19 12.48 -4.08
C ASN A 9 -10.29 13.27 -3.13
N ALA A 10 -10.77 13.58 -1.93
CA ALA A 10 -9.97 14.28 -0.92
C ALA A 10 -8.77 13.46 -0.50
N CYS A 11 -8.94 12.15 -0.31
CA CYS A 11 -7.83 11.25 0.03
C CYS A 11 -6.84 11.12 -1.12
N ARG A 12 -7.35 11.04 -2.34
CA ARG A 12 -6.53 10.93 -3.56
C ARG A 12 -5.70 12.20 -3.80
N ASN A 13 -6.24 13.35 -3.44
CA ASN A 13 -5.62 14.65 -3.71
C ASN A 13 -4.84 15.21 -2.51
N GLY A 14 -4.77 14.46 -1.41
CA GLY A 14 -4.00 14.88 -0.23
C GLY A 14 -4.64 16.00 0.58
N GLN A 15 -5.95 16.13 0.51
CA GLN A 15 -6.69 17.21 1.19
C GLN A 15 -7.03 16.79 2.63
N LYS A 16 -6.02 16.75 3.48
CA LYS A 16 -6.11 16.24 4.84
C LYS A 16 -7.25 16.86 5.65
N SER A 17 -7.41 18.19 5.58
CA SER A 17 -8.46 18.86 6.35
C SER A 17 -9.87 18.40 5.97
N ILE A 18 -10.09 18.19 4.68
CA ILE A 18 -11.38 17.68 4.19
C ILE A 18 -11.59 16.24 4.65
N VAL A 19 -10.54 15.42 4.59
CA VAL A 19 -10.60 14.05 5.09
C VAL A 19 -10.99 14.03 6.57
N GLN A 20 -10.37 14.88 7.38
CA GLN A 20 -10.66 14.98 8.82
C GLN A 20 -12.12 15.37 9.08
N ILE A 21 -12.64 16.31 8.30
CA ILE A 21 -14.03 16.75 8.43
C ILE A 21 -14.99 15.59 8.19
N PHE A 22 -14.78 14.83 7.11
CA PHE A 22 -15.63 13.68 6.79
C PHE A 22 -15.54 12.57 7.83
N LEU A 23 -14.33 12.28 8.32
CA LEU A 23 -14.15 11.24 9.34
C LEU A 23 -14.84 11.63 10.66
N LYS A 24 -14.78 12.91 11.01
CA LYS A 24 -15.42 13.39 12.23
C LYS A 24 -16.94 13.40 12.09
N LYS A 25 -17.44 13.83 10.94
CA LYS A 25 -18.88 13.90 10.65
C LYS A 25 -19.51 12.52 10.53
N GLY A 26 -18.78 11.58 9.93
CA GLY A 26 -19.30 10.24 9.67
C GLY A 26 -20.22 10.20 8.46
N GLY A 27 -20.89 9.08 8.29
CA GLY A 27 -21.86 8.90 7.20
C GLY A 27 -21.23 8.60 5.85
N ILE A 28 -19.92 8.28 5.82
CA ILE A 28 -19.24 7.84 4.59
C ILE A 28 -18.84 6.39 4.73
N ASP A 29 -18.70 5.71 3.59
CA ASP A 29 -18.12 4.38 3.52
C ASP A 29 -16.63 4.54 3.26
N ILE A 30 -15.81 4.35 4.30
CA ILE A 30 -14.36 4.53 4.22
C ILE A 30 -13.72 3.54 3.24
N ASN A 31 -14.37 2.40 3.01
CA ASN A 31 -13.88 1.34 2.14
C ASN A 31 -14.55 1.34 0.76
N LYS A 32 -15.23 2.43 0.41
CA LYS A 32 -15.89 2.54 -0.90
C LYS A 32 -14.87 2.41 -2.01
N ARG A 33 -15.17 1.57 -2.98
CA ARG A 33 -14.31 1.31 -4.14
C ARG A 33 -14.83 2.09 -5.34
N ASP A 34 -13.89 2.64 -6.12
CA ASP A 34 -14.26 3.31 -7.38
C ASP A 34 -14.38 2.27 -8.52
N GLN A 35 -14.49 2.74 -9.74
CA GLN A 35 -14.65 1.89 -10.92
C GLN A 35 -13.44 0.97 -11.14
N GLU A 36 -12.26 1.39 -10.70
CA GLU A 36 -11.03 0.60 -10.80
C GLU A 36 -10.85 -0.32 -9.59
N GLY A 37 -11.78 -0.29 -8.64
CA GLY A 37 -11.71 -1.06 -7.40
C GLY A 37 -10.81 -0.43 -6.36
N ASN A 38 -10.39 0.81 -6.54
CA ASN A 38 -9.49 1.50 -5.63
C ASN A 38 -10.25 2.11 -4.46
N THR A 39 -9.67 1.99 -3.26
CA THR A 39 -10.17 2.64 -2.05
C THR A 39 -9.39 3.91 -1.78
N ALA A 40 -9.90 4.72 -0.85
CA ALA A 40 -9.18 5.89 -0.35
C ALA A 40 -7.79 5.51 0.18
N LEU A 41 -7.70 4.40 0.92
CA LEU A 41 -6.43 3.93 1.48
C LEU A 41 -5.43 3.60 0.37
N TYR A 42 -5.88 2.92 -0.69
CA TYR A 42 -5.00 2.60 -1.81
C TYR A 42 -4.38 3.88 -2.40
N TYR A 43 -5.19 4.90 -2.68
CA TYR A 43 -4.70 6.15 -3.24
C TYR A 43 -3.72 6.86 -2.30
N ALA A 44 -4.05 6.91 -1.02
CA ALA A 44 -3.18 7.56 -0.03
C ALA A 44 -1.82 6.84 0.07
N CYS A 45 -1.82 5.51 -0.01
CA CYS A 45 -0.59 4.71 -0.01
C CYS A 45 0.22 4.94 -1.30
N GLN A 46 -0.46 4.95 -2.44
CA GLN A 46 0.16 5.16 -3.74
C GLN A 46 0.85 6.53 -3.81
N LYS A 47 0.22 7.54 -3.24
CA LYS A 47 0.72 8.92 -3.24
C LYS A 47 1.70 9.21 -2.11
N GLY A 48 1.81 8.31 -1.14
CA GLY A 48 2.70 8.51 0.01
C GLY A 48 2.18 9.51 1.04
N TYR A 49 0.87 9.69 1.14
CA TYR A 49 0.26 10.63 2.10
C TYR A 49 0.18 9.99 3.49
N ARG A 50 1.27 10.05 4.24
CA ARG A 50 1.41 9.39 5.55
C ARG A 50 0.31 9.74 6.54
N ASP A 51 -0.03 11.02 6.65
CA ASP A 51 -1.02 11.48 7.62
C ASP A 51 -2.42 10.98 7.26
N ILE A 52 -2.75 10.97 5.98
CA ILE A 52 -4.04 10.47 5.52
C ILE A 52 -4.12 8.94 5.71
N VAL A 53 -3.05 8.23 5.42
CA VAL A 53 -2.98 6.78 5.68
C VAL A 53 -3.26 6.51 7.17
N ALA A 54 -2.61 7.26 8.07
CA ALA A 54 -2.81 7.10 9.50
C ALA A 54 -4.26 7.37 9.89
N LEU A 55 -4.85 8.44 9.38
CA LEU A 55 -6.25 8.78 9.64
C LEU A 55 -7.19 7.66 9.17
N LEU A 56 -6.96 7.14 7.97
CA LEU A 56 -7.80 6.08 7.43
C LEU A 56 -7.70 4.81 8.26
N LEU A 57 -6.49 4.39 8.60
CA LEU A 57 -6.27 3.18 9.39
C LEU A 57 -6.82 3.33 10.81
N ASP A 58 -6.71 4.52 11.41
CA ASP A 58 -7.26 4.79 12.73
C ASP A 58 -8.79 4.77 12.73
N ASN A 59 -9.41 4.89 11.57
CA ASN A 59 -10.86 4.81 11.39
C ASN A 59 -11.29 3.51 10.71
N ASP A 60 -10.49 2.47 10.87
CA ASP A 60 -10.80 1.09 10.47
C ASP A 60 -10.88 0.87 8.96
N ALA A 61 -10.13 1.64 8.17
CA ALA A 61 -9.99 1.33 6.75
C ALA A 61 -9.40 -0.07 6.57
N ASP A 62 -9.92 -0.82 5.61
CA ASP A 62 -9.48 -2.19 5.32
C ASP A 62 -8.11 -2.15 4.64
N ALA A 63 -7.08 -2.62 5.35
CA ALA A 63 -5.71 -2.64 4.84
C ALA A 63 -5.48 -3.72 3.77
N SER A 64 -6.45 -4.61 3.56
CA SER A 64 -6.30 -5.79 2.70
C SER A 64 -7.12 -5.71 1.41
N CYS A 65 -7.77 -4.59 1.14
CA CYS A 65 -8.62 -4.43 -0.06
C CYS A 65 -7.78 -4.46 -1.33
N ILE A 66 -8.17 -5.32 -2.27
CA ILE A 66 -7.45 -5.49 -3.54
C ILE A 66 -8.29 -4.87 -4.67
N ASN A 67 -7.66 -4.09 -5.55
CA ASN A 67 -8.34 -3.46 -6.68
C ASN A 67 -8.49 -4.43 -7.88
N ASN A 68 -9.04 -3.92 -8.98
CA ASN A 68 -9.31 -4.74 -10.18
C ASN A 68 -8.04 -5.21 -10.90
N ARG A 69 -6.87 -4.68 -10.52
CA ARG A 69 -5.57 -5.07 -11.09
C ARG A 69 -4.73 -5.89 -10.11
N SER A 70 -5.36 -6.49 -9.10
CA SER A 70 -4.70 -7.27 -8.06
C SER A 70 -3.69 -6.47 -7.24
N GLU A 71 -3.90 -5.16 -7.11
CA GLU A 71 -3.06 -4.29 -6.31
C GLU A 71 -3.67 -4.07 -4.93
N SER A 72 -2.81 -4.05 -3.91
CA SER A 72 -3.21 -3.80 -2.53
C SER A 72 -2.59 -2.51 -2.01
N PRO A 73 -3.05 -1.99 -0.87
CA PRO A 73 -2.38 -0.84 -0.25
C PRO A 73 -0.90 -1.11 0.05
N LEU A 74 -0.55 -2.32 0.47
CA LEU A 74 0.83 -2.65 0.80
C LEU A 74 1.72 -2.63 -0.45
N LEU A 75 1.24 -3.16 -1.58
CA LEU A 75 1.97 -3.11 -2.85
C LEU A 75 2.15 -1.66 -3.32
N ALA A 76 1.11 -0.83 -3.20
CA ALA A 76 1.20 0.59 -3.55
C ALA A 76 2.25 1.30 -2.68
N ALA A 77 2.25 1.03 -1.38
CA ALA A 77 3.23 1.60 -0.45
C ALA A 77 4.66 1.14 -0.77
N ALA A 78 4.81 -0.12 -1.17
CA ALA A 78 6.11 -0.65 -1.57
C ALA A 78 6.63 0.08 -2.81
N ARG A 79 5.77 0.33 -3.80
CA ARG A 79 6.17 1.06 -5.00
C ARG A 79 6.54 2.50 -4.72
N SER A 80 5.88 3.14 -3.75
CA SER A 80 6.26 4.50 -3.32
C SER A 80 7.49 4.50 -2.42
N GLY A 81 7.88 3.33 -1.88
CA GLY A 81 9.07 3.18 -1.06
C GLY A 81 8.94 3.77 0.34
N ASN A 82 7.75 3.96 0.83
CA ASN A 82 7.52 4.62 2.12
C ASN A 82 7.49 3.61 3.25
N LYS A 83 8.60 3.51 3.97
CA LYS A 83 8.80 2.57 5.08
C LYS A 83 7.77 2.78 6.21
N GLU A 84 7.44 4.02 6.52
CA GLU A 84 6.47 4.36 7.56
C GLU A 84 5.08 3.82 7.26
N ILE A 85 4.64 4.02 6.01
CA ILE A 85 3.34 3.52 5.56
C ILE A 85 3.32 2.00 5.58
N LEU A 86 4.40 1.36 5.11
CA LEU A 86 4.52 -0.10 5.16
C LEU A 86 4.33 -0.61 6.59
N GLY A 87 5.00 0.02 7.55
CA GLY A 87 4.89 -0.36 8.96
C GLY A 87 3.47 -0.24 9.49
N LYS A 88 2.79 0.85 9.15
CA LYS A 88 1.40 1.07 9.60
C LYS A 88 0.44 0.03 9.03
N LEU A 89 0.59 -0.31 7.77
CA LEU A 89 -0.24 -1.33 7.12
C LEU A 89 -0.03 -2.70 7.75
N LEU A 90 1.23 -3.05 8.04
CA LEU A 90 1.55 -4.33 8.68
C LEU A 90 0.97 -4.41 10.08
N GLN A 91 0.98 -3.30 10.83
CA GLN A 91 0.36 -3.25 12.17
C GLN A 91 -1.15 -3.52 12.11
N LYS A 92 -1.77 -3.20 10.99
CA LYS A 92 -3.22 -3.41 10.79
C LYS A 92 -3.53 -4.75 10.10
N GLY A 93 -2.55 -5.64 10.02
CA GLY A 93 -2.77 -7.01 9.56
C GLY A 93 -2.62 -7.23 8.06
N ALA A 94 -2.03 -6.29 7.33
CA ALA A 94 -1.75 -6.49 5.90
C ALA A 94 -0.82 -7.70 5.72
N ASN A 95 -1.08 -8.51 4.68
CA ASN A 95 -0.26 -9.67 4.38
C ASN A 95 1.05 -9.23 3.76
N ILE A 96 2.16 -9.42 4.48
CA ILE A 96 3.50 -8.98 4.05
C ILE A 96 3.95 -9.67 2.75
N ASN A 97 3.38 -10.83 2.44
CA ASN A 97 3.75 -11.63 1.26
C ASN A 97 2.69 -11.58 0.16
N VAL A 98 1.83 -10.56 0.17
CA VAL A 98 0.83 -10.37 -0.89
C VAL A 98 1.54 -10.23 -2.24
N THR A 99 0.90 -10.73 -3.31
CA THR A 99 1.49 -10.63 -4.65
C THR A 99 0.57 -9.86 -5.59
N ASP A 100 1.20 -9.18 -6.56
CA ASP A 100 0.46 -8.56 -7.67
C ASP A 100 0.16 -9.62 -8.75
N ASN A 101 -0.39 -9.19 -9.89
CA ASN A 101 -0.75 -10.10 -10.98
C ASN A 101 0.47 -10.65 -11.72
N GLU A 102 1.67 -10.17 -11.44
CA GLU A 102 2.94 -10.73 -11.94
C GLU A 102 3.64 -11.60 -10.89
N GLY A 103 2.97 -11.87 -9.77
CA GLY A 103 3.52 -12.69 -8.69
C GLY A 103 4.57 -11.98 -7.85
N ARG A 104 4.70 -10.66 -7.96
CA ARG A 104 5.71 -9.91 -7.22
C ARG A 104 5.20 -9.54 -5.84
N THR A 105 6.04 -9.79 -4.82
CA THR A 105 5.78 -9.40 -3.43
C THR A 105 6.20 -7.95 -3.20
N PRO A 106 5.76 -7.33 -2.09
CA PRO A 106 6.28 -6.00 -1.72
C PRO A 106 7.80 -5.97 -1.63
N LEU A 107 8.42 -7.02 -1.10
CA LEU A 107 9.88 -7.10 -1.01
C LEU A 107 10.52 -7.06 -2.38
N ILE A 108 10.02 -7.83 -3.33
CA ILE A 108 10.51 -7.83 -4.71
C ILE A 108 10.37 -6.44 -5.33
N CYS A 109 9.22 -5.79 -5.16
CA CYS A 109 9.00 -4.44 -5.68
C CYS A 109 10.02 -3.44 -5.12
N LEU A 110 10.32 -3.51 -3.84
CA LEU A 110 11.29 -2.62 -3.20
C LEU A 110 12.71 -2.87 -3.72
N LEU A 111 13.11 -4.12 -3.83
CA LEU A 111 14.45 -4.46 -4.34
C LEU A 111 14.61 -4.08 -5.80
N ASP A 112 13.59 -4.30 -6.63
CA ASP A 112 13.63 -3.92 -8.03
C ASP A 112 13.75 -2.40 -8.19
N ASN A 113 13.19 -1.63 -7.27
CA ASN A 113 13.25 -0.17 -7.25
C ASN A 113 14.43 0.36 -6.43
N LYS A 114 15.33 -0.51 -5.99
CA LYS A 114 16.53 -0.17 -5.20
C LYS A 114 16.22 0.52 -3.87
N ARG A 115 15.07 0.22 -3.29
CA ARG A 115 14.65 0.78 -1.99
C ARG A 115 15.16 -0.12 -0.86
N THR A 116 16.47 -0.10 -0.65
CA THR A 116 17.16 -1.01 0.28
C THR A 116 16.68 -0.88 1.72
N ASP A 117 16.50 0.36 2.21
CA ASP A 117 16.05 0.59 3.59
C ASP A 117 14.70 -0.08 3.86
N ALA A 118 13.74 0.16 2.99
CA ALA A 118 12.41 -0.40 3.15
C ALA A 118 12.44 -1.92 2.95
N ALA A 119 13.26 -2.41 2.03
CA ALA A 119 13.42 -3.85 1.82
C ALA A 119 13.96 -4.54 3.09
N LEU A 120 15.00 -3.98 3.70
CA LEU A 120 15.54 -4.51 4.95
C LEU A 120 14.50 -4.48 6.06
N PHE A 121 13.72 -3.41 6.13
CA PHE A 121 12.63 -3.31 7.10
C PHE A 121 11.63 -4.46 6.92
N LEU A 122 11.20 -4.75 5.69
CA LEU A 122 10.28 -5.86 5.44
C LEU A 122 10.89 -7.20 5.79
N MET A 123 12.19 -7.41 5.51
CA MET A 123 12.88 -8.64 5.90
C MET A 123 12.89 -8.81 7.41
N ASP A 124 13.13 -7.72 8.15
CA ASP A 124 13.07 -7.73 9.61
C ASP A 124 11.66 -8.04 10.12
N GLN A 125 10.64 -7.70 9.37
CA GLN A 125 9.25 -7.99 9.71
C GLN A 125 8.80 -9.40 9.27
N GLY A 126 9.70 -10.20 8.73
CA GLY A 126 9.43 -11.58 8.38
C GLY A 126 8.98 -11.81 6.94
N ALA A 127 9.27 -10.91 6.02
CA ALA A 127 8.95 -11.11 4.60
C ALA A 127 9.61 -12.39 4.08
N ASP A 128 8.85 -13.17 3.30
CA ASP A 128 9.35 -14.39 2.69
C ASP A 128 10.23 -14.00 1.49
N THR A 129 11.53 -14.40 1.56
CA THR A 129 12.50 -14.09 0.52
C THR A 129 12.51 -15.12 -0.61
N GLU A 130 11.76 -16.23 -0.48
CA GLU A 130 11.80 -17.36 -1.39
C GLU A 130 10.65 -17.40 -2.38
N VAL A 131 9.71 -16.44 -2.33
CA VAL A 131 8.61 -16.35 -3.29
C VAL A 131 9.18 -15.99 -4.66
N ALA A 132 8.87 -16.81 -5.67
CA ALA A 132 9.26 -16.52 -7.05
C ALA A 132 8.10 -15.83 -7.77
N ASP A 133 8.41 -14.80 -8.55
CA ASP A 133 7.41 -14.12 -9.37
C ASP A 133 7.09 -14.95 -10.64
N ALA A 134 6.25 -14.40 -11.50
CA ALA A 134 5.82 -15.08 -12.73
C ALA A 134 6.97 -15.40 -13.69
N SER A 135 8.08 -14.65 -13.59
CA SER A 135 9.30 -14.89 -14.37
C SER A 135 10.26 -15.88 -13.70
N GLY A 136 9.89 -16.40 -12.52
CA GLY A 136 10.73 -17.33 -11.77
C GLY A 136 11.80 -16.65 -10.92
N HIS A 137 11.75 -15.32 -10.80
CA HIS A 137 12.75 -14.57 -10.02
C HIS A 137 12.32 -14.39 -8.57
N LYS A 138 13.27 -14.54 -7.65
CA LYS A 138 13.13 -14.31 -6.23
C LYS A 138 13.74 -12.96 -5.85
N ALA A 139 13.55 -12.55 -4.59
CA ALA A 139 14.11 -11.31 -4.06
C ALA A 139 15.61 -11.18 -4.33
N ILE A 140 16.37 -12.27 -4.10
CA ILE A 140 17.83 -12.26 -4.30
C ILE A 140 18.22 -11.96 -5.75
N ASP A 141 17.41 -12.38 -6.71
CA ASP A 141 17.70 -12.15 -8.13
C ASP A 141 17.62 -10.66 -8.46
N TYR A 142 16.65 -9.95 -7.90
CA TYR A 142 16.51 -8.49 -8.07
C TYR A 142 17.63 -7.74 -7.36
N ALA A 143 17.98 -8.15 -6.16
CA ALA A 143 19.08 -7.54 -5.40
C ALA A 143 20.39 -7.69 -6.17
N THR A 144 20.65 -8.88 -6.70
CA THR A 144 21.87 -9.17 -7.48
C THR A 144 21.91 -8.36 -8.78
N ALA A 145 20.77 -8.29 -9.50
CA ALA A 145 20.67 -7.57 -10.76
C ALA A 145 21.01 -6.08 -10.59
N HIS A 146 20.70 -5.52 -9.44
CA HIS A 146 20.98 -4.10 -9.14
C HIS A 146 22.28 -3.90 -8.36
N GLY A 147 23.08 -4.96 -8.17
CA GLY A 147 24.36 -4.87 -7.45
C GLY A 147 24.20 -4.63 -5.96
N LEU A 148 23.07 -4.94 -5.39
CA LEU A 148 22.82 -4.80 -3.96
C LEU A 148 23.43 -5.97 -3.19
N ARG A 149 23.85 -5.72 -1.92
CA ARG A 149 24.51 -6.72 -1.08
C ARG A 149 23.92 -6.82 0.31
#